data_ce3a53f8be7bcae7e9280b09d88106cb
#
_entry.id   ce3a53f8be7bcae7e9280b09d88106cb
#
_cell.length_a   1.000
_cell.length_b   1.000
_cell.length_c   1.000
_cell.angle_alpha   90.00
_cell.angle_beta   90.00
_cell.angle_gamma   90.00
#
_symmetry.space_group_name_H-M   'P 1'
#
loop_
_entity.id
_entity.type
_entity.pdbx_description
1 polymer ?
#
loop_
_entity_poly.entity_id
_entity_poly.type
_entity_poly.pdbx_seq_one_letter_code
_entity_poly.pdbx_strand_id
1 'polypeptide(L)'
;TDYYDLYYGKNSLIWYRGYFKKYFDSYKADLTNNDIDKVLKLLNAKTIIIGHTTQEEIVTLFNNKIFGVDSGIKYGMDGEILIIKNKKFYRGNLNGKLTEFLNQ
;
A
#
# COMPACT_ATOMS: atom_id res chain seq x y z
N THR A 1 9.91 6.57 24.02
CA THR A 1 10.01 5.67 22.86
C THR A 1 11.47 5.53 22.48
N ASP A 2 11.99 4.32 22.49
CA ASP A 2 13.36 4.10 22.08
C ASP A 2 13.49 3.99 20.56
N TYR A 3 14.72 3.99 20.07
CA TYR A 3 14.98 3.90 18.65
C TYR A 3 14.49 2.59 18.03
N TYR A 4 14.50 1.51 18.79
CA TYR A 4 14.03 0.24 18.28
C TYR A 4 12.56 0.31 17.88
N ASP A 5 11.71 0.84 18.78
CA ASP A 5 10.28 0.96 18.50
C ASP A 5 10.01 1.93 17.34
N LEU A 6 10.80 3.00 17.23
CA LEU A 6 10.65 3.97 16.17
C LEU A 6 10.92 3.39 14.79
N TYR A 7 11.92 2.53 14.67
CA TYR A 7 12.32 1.98 13.37
C TYR A 7 11.82 0.56 13.11
N TYR A 8 11.65 -0.24 14.15
CA TYR A 8 11.35 -1.67 14.01
C TYR A 8 10.07 -2.12 14.71
N GLY A 9 9.44 -1.27 15.48
CA GLY A 9 8.17 -1.59 16.12
C GLY A 9 7.03 -1.72 15.11
N LYS A 10 5.95 -2.37 15.51
CA LYS A 10 4.84 -2.62 14.58
C LYS A 10 4.15 -1.33 14.09
N ASN A 11 4.31 -0.24 14.80
CA ASN A 11 3.76 1.07 14.41
C ASN A 11 4.78 1.94 13.66
N SER A 12 5.97 1.42 13.38
CA SER A 12 6.99 2.15 12.65
C SER A 12 6.64 2.26 11.17
N LEU A 13 7.30 3.21 10.49
CA LEU A 13 7.13 3.36 9.05
C LEU A 13 7.48 2.10 8.27
N ILE A 14 8.45 1.31 8.78
CA ILE A 14 8.94 0.12 8.09
C ILE A 14 7.97 -1.06 8.23
N TRP A 15 7.38 -1.23 9.42
CA TRP A 15 6.65 -2.46 9.74
C TRP A 15 5.14 -2.29 9.84
N TYR A 16 4.62 -1.08 9.72
CA TYR A 16 3.19 -0.84 9.89
C TYR A 16 2.36 -1.55 8.82
N ARG A 17 1.42 -2.41 9.23
CA ARG A 17 0.52 -3.14 8.34
C ARG A 17 -0.95 -2.76 8.52
N GLY A 18 -1.22 -1.76 9.32
CA GLY A 18 -2.59 -1.36 9.67
C GLY A 18 -3.41 -0.79 8.52
N TYR A 19 -2.82 -0.61 7.32
CA TYR A 19 -3.56 -0.19 6.13
C TYR A 19 -4.49 -1.28 5.61
N PHE A 20 -4.23 -2.54 5.93
CA PHE A 20 -4.98 -3.69 5.42
C PHE A 20 -6.00 -4.17 6.45
N LYS A 21 -7.24 -4.39 6.03
CA LYS A 21 -8.34 -4.79 6.92
C LYS A 21 -8.01 -6.01 7.77
N LYS A 22 -7.29 -6.98 7.21
CA LYS A 22 -6.94 -8.20 7.95
C LYS A 22 -6.08 -7.96 9.18
N TYR A 23 -5.48 -6.77 9.29
CA TYR A 23 -4.64 -6.40 10.44
C TYR A 23 -5.34 -5.41 11.39
N PHE A 24 -6.58 -5.00 11.12
CA PHE A 24 -7.27 -4.01 11.95
C PHE A 24 -7.36 -4.44 13.41
N ASP A 25 -7.70 -5.71 13.67
CA ASP A 25 -7.79 -6.20 15.04
C ASP A 25 -6.44 -6.10 15.78
N SER A 26 -5.34 -6.39 15.09
CA SER A 26 -3.99 -6.30 15.67
C SER A 26 -3.62 -4.88 16.09
N TYR A 27 -4.13 -3.89 15.38
CA TYR A 27 -3.87 -2.48 15.66
C TYR A 27 -4.99 -1.83 16.47
N LYS A 28 -6.08 -2.58 16.73
CA LYS A 28 -7.24 -2.13 17.52
C LYS A 28 -7.84 -0.82 17.01
N ALA A 29 -7.78 -0.63 15.71
CA ALA A 29 -8.29 0.58 15.07
C ALA A 29 -8.57 0.31 13.60
N ASP A 30 -9.70 0.79 13.13
CA ASP A 30 -10.06 0.75 11.72
C ASP A 30 -9.65 2.09 11.12
N LEU A 31 -8.71 2.06 10.17
CA LEU A 31 -8.33 3.28 9.46
C LEU A 31 -9.47 3.73 8.55
N THR A 32 -9.65 5.03 8.49
CA THR A 32 -10.66 5.67 7.63
C THR A 32 -9.99 6.49 6.53
N ASN A 33 -10.76 6.86 5.51
CA ASN A 33 -10.28 7.78 4.47
C ASN A 33 -9.79 9.11 5.09
N ASN A 34 -10.48 9.60 6.12
CA ASN A 34 -10.05 10.81 6.81
C ASN A 34 -8.67 10.67 7.45
N ASP A 35 -8.39 9.51 8.04
CA ASP A 35 -7.07 9.26 8.64
C ASP A 35 -5.98 9.32 7.58
N ILE A 36 -6.22 8.70 6.43
CA ILE A 36 -5.26 8.70 5.33
C ILE A 36 -5.08 10.11 4.76
N ASP A 37 -6.17 10.86 4.61
CA ASP A 37 -6.10 12.25 4.14
C ASP A 37 -5.26 13.12 5.05
N LYS A 38 -5.38 12.95 6.37
CA LYS A 38 -4.56 13.69 7.35
C LYS A 38 -3.07 13.37 7.18
N VAL A 39 -2.73 12.09 7.03
CA VAL A 39 -1.34 11.66 6.85
C VAL A 39 -0.77 12.24 5.54
N LEU A 40 -1.51 12.13 4.45
CA LEU A 40 -1.07 12.66 3.16
C LEU A 40 -0.85 14.18 3.22
N LYS A 41 -1.73 14.89 3.89
CA LYS A 41 -1.58 16.34 4.07
C LYS A 41 -0.33 16.69 4.87
N LEU A 42 -0.10 15.97 5.98
CA LEU A 42 1.10 16.18 6.81
C LEU A 42 2.38 15.94 6.03
N LEU A 43 2.40 14.94 5.17
CA LEU A 43 3.57 14.57 4.39
C LEU A 43 3.70 15.36 3.08
N ASN A 44 2.72 16.19 2.77
CA ASN A 44 2.62 16.88 1.47
C ASN A 44 2.73 15.88 0.32
N ALA A 45 2.02 14.77 0.43
CA ALA A 45 2.01 13.70 -0.55
C ALA A 45 0.59 13.44 -1.05
N LYS A 46 0.47 12.76 -2.18
CA LYS A 46 -0.84 12.42 -2.77
C LYS A 46 -1.15 10.94 -2.67
N THR A 47 -0.12 10.11 -2.55
CA THR A 47 -0.25 8.66 -2.62
C THR A 47 0.79 8.01 -1.72
N ILE A 48 0.43 6.89 -1.11
CA ILE A 48 1.33 6.05 -0.34
C ILE A 48 1.48 4.74 -1.09
N ILE A 49 2.72 4.31 -1.30
CA ILE A 49 3.03 3.03 -1.95
C ILE A 49 3.76 2.17 -0.94
N ILE A 50 3.24 0.97 -0.67
CA ILE A 50 3.77 0.08 0.37
C ILE A 50 4.06 -1.30 -0.20
N GLY A 51 5.15 -1.91 0.29
CA GLY A 51 5.56 -3.26 -0.06
C GLY A 51 5.51 -4.19 1.15
N HIS A 52 6.13 -5.34 1.02
CA HIS A 52 6.36 -6.33 2.08
C HIS A 52 5.12 -7.06 2.60
N THR A 53 3.96 -6.43 2.67
CA THR A 53 2.71 -7.12 3.03
C THR A 53 2.16 -7.79 1.78
N THR A 54 2.42 -9.09 1.65
CA THR A 54 2.16 -9.85 0.43
C THR A 54 0.68 -9.94 0.10
N GLN A 55 0.35 -9.62 -1.15
CA GLN A 55 -0.97 -9.78 -1.76
C GLN A 55 -0.84 -10.72 -2.96
N GLU A 56 -1.95 -11.16 -3.52
CA GLU A 56 -1.93 -11.99 -4.73
C GLU A 56 -1.70 -11.13 -5.99
N GLU A 57 -2.08 -9.89 -5.92
CA GLU A 57 -1.92 -8.91 -7.00
C GLU A 57 -1.69 -7.53 -6.39
N ILE A 58 -1.34 -6.56 -7.21
CA ILE A 58 -1.27 -5.18 -6.72
C ILE A 58 -2.68 -4.73 -6.33
N VAL A 59 -2.82 -4.25 -5.11
CA VAL A 59 -4.09 -3.80 -4.56
C VAL A 59 -4.09 -2.29 -4.35
N THR A 60 -5.25 -1.70 -4.46
CA THR A 60 -5.47 -0.30 -4.11
C THR A 60 -6.43 -0.20 -2.95
N LEU A 61 -6.18 0.76 -2.06
CA LEU A 61 -6.93 0.96 -0.84
C LEU A 61 -7.26 2.45 -0.68
N PHE A 62 -8.33 2.74 0.04
CA PHE A 62 -8.72 4.12 0.38
C PHE A 62 -8.84 5.01 -0.86
N ASN A 63 -9.64 4.57 -1.84
CA ASN A 63 -9.93 5.32 -3.08
C ASN A 63 -8.63 5.69 -3.83
N ASN A 64 -7.77 4.70 -4.06
CA ASN A 64 -6.49 4.86 -4.79
C ASN A 64 -5.50 5.80 -4.11
N LYS A 65 -5.61 5.99 -2.81
CA LYS A 65 -4.61 6.77 -2.06
C LYS A 65 -3.45 5.91 -1.59
N ILE A 66 -3.66 4.60 -1.47
CA ILE A 66 -2.63 3.64 -1.05
C ILE A 66 -2.58 2.50 -2.05
N PHE A 67 -1.37 2.12 -2.48
CA PHE A 67 -1.13 0.95 -3.32
C PHE A 67 -0.24 -0.03 -2.58
N GLY A 68 -0.66 -1.30 -2.48
CA GLY A 68 0.16 -2.39 -1.99
C GLY A 68 0.78 -3.13 -3.16
N VAL A 69 2.11 -3.09 -3.26
CA VAL A 69 2.81 -3.54 -4.48
C VAL A 69 3.50 -4.90 -4.35
N ASP A 70 3.45 -5.53 -3.18
CA ASP A 70 4.00 -6.89 -3.03
C ASP A 70 2.99 -7.90 -3.58
N SER A 71 3.18 -8.33 -4.81
CA SER A 71 2.28 -9.25 -5.51
C SER A 71 2.70 -10.72 -5.40
N GLY A 72 3.60 -11.06 -4.47
CA GLY A 72 3.91 -12.44 -4.13
C GLY A 72 4.92 -13.11 -5.07
N ILE A 73 5.71 -12.37 -5.79
CA ILE A 73 6.73 -12.93 -6.70
C ILE A 73 7.64 -13.92 -5.98
N LYS A 74 8.04 -13.61 -4.76
CA LYS A 74 8.93 -14.47 -3.97
C LYS A 74 8.32 -15.83 -3.64
N TYR A 75 7.00 -15.98 -3.76
CA TYR A 75 6.29 -17.24 -3.54
C TYR A 75 5.95 -17.96 -4.85
N GLY A 76 6.50 -17.50 -5.97
CA GLY A 76 6.23 -18.10 -7.27
C GLY A 76 4.93 -17.68 -7.91
N MET A 77 4.27 -16.64 -7.38
CA MET A 77 3.08 -16.07 -8.00
C MET A 77 3.44 -15.30 -9.26
N ASP A 78 2.46 -15.12 -10.15
CA ASP A 78 2.60 -14.26 -11.31
C ASP A 78 2.78 -12.82 -10.81
N GLY A 79 3.93 -12.27 -11.00
CA GLY A 79 4.20 -10.93 -10.50
C GLY A 79 3.45 -9.84 -11.28
N GLU A 80 3.17 -8.75 -10.60
CA GLU A 80 2.66 -7.53 -11.23
C GLU A 80 3.53 -6.35 -10.84
N ILE A 81 3.52 -5.31 -11.64
CA ILE A 81 4.21 -4.07 -11.32
C ILE A 81 3.23 -2.89 -11.35
N LEU A 82 3.48 -1.92 -10.50
CA LEU A 82 2.75 -0.66 -10.52
C LEU A 82 3.50 0.30 -11.45
N ILE A 83 2.78 0.86 -12.42
CA ILE A 83 3.35 1.82 -13.35
C ILE A 83 2.63 3.14 -13.15
N ILE A 84 3.40 4.21 -12.97
CA ILE A 84 2.90 5.57 -12.85
C ILE A 84 3.35 6.33 -14.09
N LYS A 85 2.38 6.81 -14.87
CA LYS A 85 2.66 7.50 -16.12
C LYS A 85 1.65 8.62 -16.30
N ASN A 86 2.12 9.83 -16.53
CA ASN A 86 1.26 11.00 -16.74
C ASN A 86 0.22 11.17 -15.61
N LYS A 87 0.67 10.99 -14.37
CA LYS A 87 -0.16 11.08 -13.15
C LYS A 87 -1.26 10.02 -13.07
N LYS A 88 -1.19 8.98 -13.89
CA LYS A 88 -2.10 7.84 -13.85
C LYS A 88 -1.39 6.59 -13.36
N PHE A 89 -2.13 5.72 -12.72
CA PHE A 89 -1.61 4.49 -12.13
C PHE A 89 -2.12 3.29 -12.90
N TYR A 90 -1.22 2.37 -13.22
CA TYR A 90 -1.54 1.16 -14.00
C TYR A 90 -0.99 -0.08 -13.32
N ARG A 91 -1.71 -1.17 -13.48
CA ARG A 91 -1.24 -2.51 -13.18
C ARG A 91 -0.61 -3.09 -14.44
N GLY A 92 0.63 -3.56 -14.36
CA GLY A 92 1.29 -4.26 -15.45
C GLY A 92 1.44 -5.73 -15.11
N ASN A 93 1.01 -6.63 -16.00
CA ASN A 93 1.11 -8.08 -15.78
C ASN A 93 2.26 -8.71 -16.58
N LEU A 94 2.46 -10.03 -16.38
CA LEU A 94 3.53 -10.78 -17.07
C LEU A 94 3.42 -10.74 -18.59
N ASN A 95 2.22 -10.57 -19.12
CA ASN A 95 1.98 -10.53 -20.56
C ASN A 95 2.20 -9.13 -21.16
N GLY A 96 2.62 -8.19 -20.33
CA GLY A 96 2.82 -6.80 -20.76
C GLY A 96 1.54 -5.98 -20.87
N LYS A 97 0.41 -6.50 -20.40
CA LYS A 97 -0.84 -5.77 -20.42
C LYS A 97 -0.87 -4.75 -19.30
N LEU A 98 -1.27 -3.52 -19.63
CA LEU A 98 -1.49 -2.45 -18.66
C LEU A 98 -2.99 -2.25 -18.44
N THR A 99 -3.39 -2.20 -17.17
CA THR A 99 -4.77 -1.89 -16.80
C THR A 99 -4.75 -0.72 -15.84
N GLU A 100 -5.46 0.35 -16.17
CA GLU A 100 -5.48 1.55 -15.36
C GLU A 100 -6.29 1.33 -14.08
N PHE A 101 -5.78 1.83 -12.95
CA PHE A 101 -6.56 1.95 -11.72
C PHE A 101 -7.43 3.19 -11.81
N LEU A 102 -8.72 2.98 -12.08
CA LEU A 102 -9.66 4.08 -12.21
C LEU A 102 -10.10 4.59 -10.84
N ASN A 103 -10.43 5.86 -10.76
CA ASN A 103 -10.98 6.44 -9.53
C ASN A 103 -12.28 5.74 -9.16
N GLN A 104 -12.43 5.46 -7.87
CA GLN A 104 -13.61 4.82 -7.31
C GLN A 104 -14.53 5.82 -6.66
#